data_4943a23cc7d324fe4aebde208b2c553f
#
_entry.id   4943a23cc7d324fe4aebde208b2c553f
#
_cell.length_a   1.000
_cell.length_b   1.000
_cell.length_c   1.000
_cell.angle_alpha   90.00
_cell.angle_beta   90.00
_cell.angle_gamma   90.00
#
_symmetry.space_group_name_H-M   'P 1'
#
loop_
_entity.id
_entity.type
_entity.pdbx_description
1 polymer ?
#
loop_
_entity_poly.entity_id
_entity_poly.type
_entity_poly.pdbx_seq_one_letter_code
_entity_poly.pdbx_strand_id
1 'polypeptide(L)'
;MNLKEVIRSDNVNFTGIESSYFLLGLLSAFENRFQAMADSTMKEISWKQFFVIICINLCKKAPTVKELAEIMGSSHQNVKQILLKLEKKGFVSISVDEQDKRKQRIELTPYCQEFCGKNDERSMNLLKRMFEGVSEEQLQSTIQTIIQIEDNLKEI
;
A
#
# COMPACT_ATOMS: atom_id res chain seq x y z
N MET A 1 10.90 -23.26 -4.14
CA MET A 1 9.89 -22.49 -4.88
C MET A 1 10.50 -22.11 -6.21
N ASN A 2 9.86 -22.46 -7.32
CA ASN A 2 10.41 -22.23 -8.66
C ASN A 2 9.82 -20.93 -9.21
N LEU A 3 10.64 -19.87 -9.28
CA LEU A 3 10.19 -18.56 -9.78
C LEU A 3 9.73 -18.57 -11.23
N LYS A 4 10.19 -19.54 -12.03
CA LYS A 4 9.69 -19.75 -13.40
C LYS A 4 8.18 -20.04 -13.41
N GLU A 5 7.66 -20.69 -12.37
CA GLU A 5 6.22 -20.94 -12.22
C GLU A 5 5.43 -19.65 -11.89
N VAL A 6 6.03 -18.74 -11.12
CA VAL A 6 5.39 -17.44 -10.78
C VAL A 6 5.39 -16.50 -11.99
N ILE A 7 6.47 -16.48 -12.76
CA ILE A 7 6.60 -15.58 -13.92
C ILE A 7 5.95 -16.20 -15.18
N ARG A 8 5.70 -17.52 -15.18
CA ARG A 8 5.12 -18.27 -16.30
C ARG A 8 5.84 -18.04 -17.64
N SER A 9 7.17 -17.91 -17.58
CA SER A 9 8.01 -17.65 -18.74
C SER A 9 9.29 -18.47 -18.70
N ASP A 10 9.51 -19.29 -19.72
CA ASP A 10 10.74 -20.05 -19.91
C ASP A 10 11.91 -19.20 -20.43
N ASN A 11 11.64 -17.94 -20.81
CA ASN A 11 12.64 -17.02 -21.36
C ASN A 11 13.46 -16.28 -20.31
N VAL A 12 13.25 -16.57 -19.01
CA VAL A 12 13.95 -15.89 -17.92
C VAL A 12 14.99 -16.83 -17.31
N ASN A 13 16.23 -16.37 -17.27
CA ASN A 13 17.33 -17.07 -16.61
C ASN A 13 17.78 -16.30 -15.36
N PHE A 14 17.61 -16.90 -14.19
CA PHE A 14 18.01 -16.34 -12.90
C PHE A 14 19.35 -16.90 -12.40
N THR A 15 20.09 -17.67 -13.23
CA THR A 15 21.36 -18.27 -12.84
C THR A 15 22.40 -17.16 -12.60
N GLY A 16 23.01 -17.18 -11.41
CA GLY A 16 24.07 -16.22 -11.03
C GLY A 16 23.56 -14.83 -10.61
N ILE A 17 22.25 -14.61 -10.48
CA ILE A 17 21.74 -13.36 -9.93
C ILE A 17 21.96 -13.36 -8.41
N GLU A 18 22.57 -12.29 -7.92
CA GLU A 18 22.74 -12.07 -6.50
C GLU A 18 21.38 -11.90 -5.79
N SER A 19 21.25 -12.47 -4.58
CA SER A 19 19.98 -12.51 -3.85
C SER A 19 19.40 -11.12 -3.57
N SER A 20 20.23 -10.11 -3.36
CA SER A 20 19.84 -8.71 -3.16
C SER A 20 19.14 -8.11 -4.39
N TYR A 21 19.74 -8.26 -5.58
CA TYR A 21 19.09 -7.82 -6.83
C TYR A 21 17.81 -8.58 -7.11
N PHE A 22 17.85 -9.90 -6.84
CA PHE A 22 16.69 -10.73 -7.02
C PHE A 22 15.52 -10.30 -6.13
N LEU A 23 15.78 -9.98 -4.84
CA LEU A 23 14.77 -9.50 -3.90
C LEU A 23 14.14 -8.18 -4.38
N LEU A 24 14.96 -7.20 -4.81
CA LEU A 24 14.44 -5.91 -5.32
C LEU A 24 13.55 -6.11 -6.55
N GLY A 25 13.97 -6.95 -7.49
CA GLY A 25 13.15 -7.28 -8.66
C GLY A 25 11.85 -8.00 -8.29
N LEU A 26 11.91 -8.91 -7.31
CA LEU A 26 10.75 -9.64 -6.80
C LEU A 26 9.73 -8.71 -6.14
N LEU A 27 10.18 -7.78 -5.28
CA LEU A 27 9.32 -6.80 -4.61
C LEU A 27 8.60 -5.91 -5.64
N SER A 28 9.34 -5.38 -6.62
CA SER A 28 8.77 -4.55 -7.69
C SER A 28 7.74 -5.31 -8.53
N ALA A 29 8.05 -6.54 -8.90
CA ALA A 29 7.12 -7.37 -9.67
C ALA A 29 5.92 -7.84 -8.84
N PHE A 30 6.10 -8.07 -7.54
CA PHE A 30 5.03 -8.41 -6.62
C PHE A 30 4.05 -7.24 -6.47
N GLU A 31 4.54 -6.02 -6.24
CA GLU A 31 3.70 -4.82 -6.14
C GLU A 31 2.80 -4.68 -7.37
N ASN A 32 3.36 -4.78 -8.58
CA ASN A 32 2.59 -4.66 -9.82
C ASN A 32 1.50 -5.73 -9.94
N ARG A 33 1.82 -7.00 -9.64
CA ARG A 33 0.85 -8.10 -9.70
C ARG A 33 -0.23 -7.97 -8.63
N PHE A 34 0.17 -7.59 -7.42
CA PHE A 34 -0.76 -7.37 -6.32
C PHE A 34 -1.71 -6.22 -6.63
N GLN A 35 -1.19 -5.09 -7.12
CA GLN A 35 -2.02 -3.96 -7.53
C GLN A 35 -3.03 -4.35 -8.62
N ALA A 36 -2.58 -5.05 -9.66
CA ALA A 36 -3.46 -5.47 -10.74
C ALA A 36 -4.60 -6.39 -10.23
N MET A 37 -4.27 -7.34 -9.35
CA MET A 37 -5.25 -8.24 -8.73
C MET A 37 -6.22 -7.46 -7.84
N ALA A 38 -5.73 -6.59 -6.97
CA ALA A 38 -6.55 -5.79 -6.06
C ALA A 38 -7.48 -4.86 -6.84
N ASP A 39 -6.98 -4.15 -7.85
CA ASP A 39 -7.78 -3.27 -8.72
C ASP A 39 -8.87 -4.05 -9.48
N SER A 40 -8.61 -5.30 -9.87
CA SER A 40 -9.63 -6.15 -10.50
C SER A 40 -10.76 -6.56 -9.55
N THR A 41 -10.51 -6.58 -8.26
CA THR A 41 -11.49 -6.95 -7.23
C THR A 41 -12.25 -5.75 -6.66
N MET A 42 -11.69 -4.55 -6.75
CA MET A 42 -12.26 -3.30 -6.25
C MET A 42 -12.96 -2.55 -7.38
N LYS A 43 -14.28 -2.33 -7.24
CA LYS A 43 -15.08 -1.66 -8.30
C LYS A 43 -15.07 -0.15 -8.19
N GLU A 44 -15.06 0.40 -6.99
CA GLU A 44 -15.27 1.81 -6.73
C GLU A 44 -13.98 2.61 -6.63
N ILE A 45 -12.94 2.02 -6.05
CA ILE A 45 -11.64 2.66 -5.81
C ILE A 45 -10.51 1.72 -6.21
N SER A 46 -9.36 2.27 -6.58
CA SER A 46 -8.15 1.49 -6.83
C SER A 46 -7.46 1.08 -5.53
N TRP A 47 -6.57 0.07 -5.62
CA TRP A 47 -5.73 -0.32 -4.48
C TRP A 47 -4.96 0.88 -3.88
N LYS A 48 -4.36 1.73 -4.73
CA LYS A 48 -3.63 2.92 -4.24
C LYS A 48 -4.54 3.89 -3.50
N GLN A 49 -5.78 4.05 -3.93
CA GLN A 49 -6.77 4.85 -3.22
C GLN A 49 -7.15 4.21 -1.88
N PHE A 50 -7.35 2.90 -1.86
CA PHE A 50 -7.66 2.18 -0.63
C PHE A 50 -6.48 2.20 0.36
N PHE A 51 -5.26 2.09 -0.11
CA PHE A 51 -4.07 2.20 0.73
C PHE A 51 -3.94 3.55 1.42
N VAL A 52 -4.30 4.66 0.74
CA VAL A 52 -4.41 5.99 1.38
C VAL A 52 -5.45 5.97 2.51
N ILE A 53 -6.60 5.35 2.31
CA ILE A 53 -7.63 5.21 3.36
C ILE A 53 -7.08 4.45 4.56
N ILE A 54 -6.37 3.35 4.35
CA ILE A 54 -5.70 2.59 5.41
C ILE A 54 -4.71 3.49 6.16
N CYS A 55 -3.84 4.23 5.46
CA CYS A 55 -2.86 5.12 6.07
C CYS A 55 -3.52 6.23 6.92
N ILE A 56 -4.62 6.82 6.45
CA ILE A 56 -5.38 7.80 7.22
C ILE A 56 -5.96 7.17 8.50
N ASN A 57 -6.54 5.96 8.38
CA ASN A 57 -7.14 5.26 9.51
C ASN A 57 -6.13 4.86 10.59
N LEU A 58 -4.87 4.64 10.23
CA LEU A 58 -3.79 4.33 11.17
C LEU A 58 -3.27 5.58 11.91
N CYS A 59 -3.57 6.78 11.45
CA CYS A 59 -3.14 8.02 12.09
C CYS A 59 -3.96 8.32 13.35
N LYS A 60 -3.28 8.68 14.45
CA LYS A 60 -3.95 9.07 15.70
C LYS A 60 -4.75 10.37 15.61
N LYS A 61 -4.46 11.21 14.64
CA LYS A 61 -5.12 12.48 14.32
C LYS A 61 -5.17 12.65 12.80
N ALA A 62 -6.06 13.49 12.30
CA ALA A 62 -6.17 13.80 10.88
C ALA A 62 -4.81 14.21 10.30
N PRO A 63 -4.22 13.40 9.38
CA PRO A 63 -2.89 13.67 8.82
C PRO A 63 -2.92 14.80 7.80
N THR A 64 -1.75 15.38 7.53
CA THR A 64 -1.50 16.25 6.39
C THR A 64 -1.10 15.45 5.15
N VAL A 65 -1.13 16.09 3.98
CA VAL A 65 -0.63 15.48 2.73
C VAL A 65 0.85 15.08 2.85
N LYS A 66 1.66 15.87 3.58
CA LYS A 66 3.08 15.57 3.80
C LYS A 66 3.25 14.31 4.65
N GLU A 67 2.54 14.21 5.78
CA GLU A 67 2.59 13.04 6.66
C GLU A 67 2.15 11.76 5.91
N LEU A 68 1.09 11.84 5.09
CA LEU A 68 0.67 10.70 4.27
C LEU A 68 1.71 10.32 3.21
N ALA A 69 2.37 11.29 2.59
CA ALA A 69 3.42 11.03 1.61
C ALA A 69 4.62 10.29 2.24
N GLU A 70 5.01 10.69 3.46
CA GLU A 70 6.04 10.01 4.25
C GLU A 70 5.63 8.58 4.61
N ILE A 71 4.42 8.37 5.13
CA ILE A 71 3.90 7.03 5.50
C ILE A 71 3.85 6.10 4.27
N MET A 72 3.47 6.63 3.12
CA MET A 72 3.30 5.85 1.89
C MET A 72 4.58 5.65 1.08
N GLY A 73 5.70 6.26 1.48
CA GLY A 73 6.92 6.26 0.66
C GLY A 73 6.70 6.88 -0.73
N SER A 74 5.82 7.90 -0.84
CA SER A 74 5.39 8.46 -2.11
C SER A 74 5.63 9.97 -2.20
N SER A 75 5.60 10.52 -3.42
CA SER A 75 5.72 11.97 -3.58
C SER A 75 4.47 12.70 -3.09
N HIS A 76 4.66 13.89 -2.52
CA HIS A 76 3.59 14.78 -2.10
C HIS A 76 2.56 15.05 -3.22
N GLN A 77 3.04 15.24 -4.46
CA GLN A 77 2.17 15.49 -5.60
C GLN A 77 1.31 14.27 -5.96
N ASN A 78 1.87 13.06 -5.91
CA ASN A 78 1.13 11.83 -6.18
C ASN A 78 0.02 11.62 -5.13
N VAL A 79 0.35 11.76 -3.83
CA VAL A 79 -0.64 11.65 -2.74
C VAL A 79 -1.76 12.68 -2.90
N LYS A 80 -1.40 13.94 -3.22
CA LYS A 80 -2.39 15.00 -3.48
C LYS A 80 -3.37 14.62 -4.60
N GLN A 81 -2.88 14.05 -5.70
CA GLN A 81 -3.73 13.60 -6.81
C GLN A 81 -4.67 12.46 -6.40
N ILE A 82 -4.20 11.55 -5.57
CA ILE A 82 -5.04 10.45 -5.06
C ILE A 82 -6.13 11.01 -4.13
N LEU A 83 -5.78 11.92 -3.23
CA LEU A 83 -6.71 12.55 -2.29
C LEU A 83 -7.81 13.33 -3.01
N LEU A 84 -7.48 14.13 -4.04
CA LEU A 84 -8.47 14.85 -4.85
C LEU A 84 -9.48 13.89 -5.52
N LYS A 85 -9.03 12.70 -5.97
CA LYS A 85 -9.92 11.68 -6.52
C LYS A 85 -10.81 11.05 -5.45
N LEU A 86 -10.28 10.82 -4.24
CA LEU A 86 -11.03 10.29 -3.10
C LEU A 86 -12.04 11.30 -2.59
N GLU A 87 -11.67 12.58 -2.51
CA GLU A 87 -12.57 13.66 -2.13
C GLU A 87 -13.74 13.80 -3.11
N LYS A 88 -13.45 13.79 -4.43
CA LYS A 88 -14.49 13.81 -5.48
C LYS A 88 -15.45 12.63 -5.37
N LYS A 89 -14.99 11.49 -4.88
CA LYS A 89 -15.81 10.29 -4.66
C LYS A 89 -16.51 10.27 -3.28
N GLY A 90 -16.24 11.26 -2.43
CA GLY A 90 -16.83 11.37 -1.10
C GLY A 90 -16.20 10.49 -0.02
N PHE A 91 -15.02 9.90 -0.25
CA PHE A 91 -14.34 9.04 0.71
C PHE A 91 -13.57 9.82 1.78
N VAL A 92 -13.04 10.98 1.43
CA VAL A 92 -12.30 11.86 2.35
C VAL A 92 -12.86 13.27 2.27
N SER A 93 -12.65 14.03 3.35
CA SER A 93 -12.83 15.49 3.40
C SER A 93 -11.46 16.13 3.63
N ILE A 94 -11.21 17.25 2.95
CA ILE A 94 -9.99 18.02 3.08
C ILE A 94 -10.35 19.40 3.65
N SER A 95 -9.87 19.70 4.86
CA SER A 95 -10.10 20.96 5.54
C SER A 95 -8.80 21.73 5.77
N VAL A 96 -8.89 23.02 5.98
CA VAL A 96 -7.74 23.83 6.37
C VAL A 96 -7.46 23.61 7.87
N ASP A 97 -6.19 23.41 8.22
CA ASP A 97 -5.77 23.28 9.62
C ASP A 97 -6.09 24.53 10.41
N GLU A 98 -6.65 24.39 11.60
CA GLU A 98 -7.07 25.53 12.45
C GLU A 98 -5.88 26.35 12.96
N GLN A 99 -4.75 25.67 13.23
CA GLN A 99 -3.56 26.30 13.81
C GLN A 99 -2.58 26.80 12.75
N ASP A 100 -2.47 26.11 11.59
CA ASP A 100 -1.62 26.52 10.49
C ASP A 100 -2.39 26.51 9.16
N LYS A 101 -2.90 27.67 8.76
CA LYS A 101 -3.70 27.87 7.55
C LYS A 101 -3.02 27.44 6.25
N ARG A 102 -1.71 27.16 6.26
CA ARG A 102 -0.97 26.63 5.10
C ARG A 102 -1.07 25.13 4.98
N LYS A 103 -1.55 24.44 6.02
CA LYS A 103 -1.71 22.99 6.06
C LYS A 103 -3.16 22.60 5.81
N GLN A 104 -3.31 21.42 5.20
CA GLN A 104 -4.59 20.77 5.02
C GLN A 104 -4.63 19.49 5.86
N ARG A 105 -5.78 19.24 6.49
CA ARG A 105 -6.08 18.02 7.26
C ARG A 105 -7.02 17.13 6.46
N ILE A 106 -6.76 15.84 6.49
CA ILE A 106 -7.50 14.85 5.75
C ILE A 106 -8.23 13.93 6.72
N GLU A 107 -9.54 13.77 6.54
CA GLU A 107 -10.38 12.92 7.38
C GLU A 107 -11.20 11.96 6.53
N LEU A 108 -11.44 10.75 7.05
CA LEU A 108 -12.35 9.80 6.42
C LEU A 108 -13.80 10.23 6.67
N THR A 109 -14.63 10.17 5.63
CA THR A 109 -16.05 10.47 5.76
C THR A 109 -16.84 9.28 6.35
N PRO A 110 -18.06 9.50 6.86
CA PRO A 110 -18.97 8.42 7.24
C PRO A 110 -19.24 7.43 6.09
N TYR A 111 -19.31 7.91 4.85
CA TYR A 111 -19.45 7.07 3.66
C TYR A 111 -18.26 6.12 3.50
N CYS A 112 -17.03 6.62 3.71
CA CYS A 112 -15.83 5.78 3.68
C CYS A 112 -15.86 4.69 4.75
N GLN A 113 -16.29 5.03 5.97
CA GLN A 113 -16.40 4.06 7.07
C GLN A 113 -17.42 2.96 6.76
N GLU A 114 -18.57 3.32 6.22
CA GLU A 114 -19.59 2.37 5.78
C GLU A 114 -19.08 1.45 4.65
N PHE A 115 -18.38 2.03 3.68
CA PHE A 115 -17.76 1.27 2.58
C PHE A 115 -16.73 0.26 3.10
N CYS A 116 -15.84 0.66 4.03
CA CYS A 116 -14.86 -0.24 4.64
C CYS A 116 -15.56 -1.38 5.39
N GLY A 117 -16.55 -1.07 6.23
CA GLY A 117 -17.29 -2.09 6.99
C GLY A 117 -17.98 -3.12 6.08
N LYS A 118 -18.58 -2.68 4.96
CA LYS A 118 -19.22 -3.59 3.99
C LYS A 118 -18.22 -4.50 3.26
N ASN A 119 -16.96 -4.09 3.12
CA ASN A 119 -15.94 -4.83 2.40
C ASN A 119 -14.96 -5.58 3.32
N ASP A 120 -15.09 -5.44 4.63
CA ASP A 120 -14.12 -5.95 5.61
C ASP A 120 -13.98 -7.48 5.54
N GLU A 121 -15.09 -8.21 5.59
CA GLU A 121 -15.09 -9.68 5.50
C GLU A 121 -14.44 -10.18 4.20
N ARG A 122 -14.74 -9.54 3.08
CA ARG A 122 -14.15 -9.89 1.78
C ARG A 122 -12.65 -9.64 1.76
N SER A 123 -12.20 -8.52 2.32
CA SER A 123 -10.79 -8.15 2.42
C SER A 123 -10.04 -9.13 3.32
N MET A 124 -10.59 -9.48 4.47
CA MET A 124 -10.03 -10.47 5.38
C MET A 124 -9.90 -11.86 4.74
N ASN A 125 -10.93 -12.31 4.02
CA ASN A 125 -10.89 -13.59 3.31
C ASN A 125 -9.83 -13.60 2.19
N LEU A 126 -9.66 -12.49 1.48
CA LEU A 126 -8.61 -12.35 0.47
C LEU A 126 -7.22 -12.42 1.10
N LEU A 127 -6.97 -11.68 2.18
CA LEU A 127 -5.70 -11.72 2.91
C LEU A 127 -5.41 -13.13 3.43
N LYS A 128 -6.39 -13.80 4.04
CA LYS A 128 -6.22 -15.17 4.53
C LYS A 128 -5.79 -16.14 3.41
N ARG A 129 -6.38 -16.03 2.24
CA ARG A 129 -6.00 -16.84 1.06
C ARG A 129 -4.63 -16.48 0.53
N MET A 130 -4.25 -15.19 0.51
CA MET A 130 -2.94 -14.75 0.04
C MET A 130 -1.80 -15.27 0.92
N PHE A 131 -2.02 -15.36 2.22
CA PHE A 131 -1.02 -15.80 3.19
C PHE A 131 -1.17 -17.29 3.58
N GLU A 132 -1.98 -18.05 2.84
CA GLU A 132 -2.12 -19.49 3.05
C GLU A 132 -0.78 -20.19 2.89
N GLY A 133 -0.37 -20.99 3.91
CA GLY A 133 0.91 -21.68 3.93
C GLY A 133 2.13 -20.81 4.30
N VAL A 134 1.93 -19.54 4.63
CA VAL A 134 3.00 -18.66 5.17
C VAL A 134 2.93 -18.74 6.69
N SER A 135 4.04 -19.16 7.34
CA SER A 135 4.11 -19.17 8.80
C SER A 135 4.31 -17.77 9.37
N GLU A 136 3.90 -17.57 10.64
CA GLU A 136 4.13 -16.30 11.34
C GLU A 136 5.63 -15.97 11.42
N GLU A 137 6.50 -16.94 11.62
CA GLU A 137 7.96 -16.76 11.65
C GLU A 137 8.49 -16.26 10.31
N GLN A 138 8.02 -16.82 9.19
CA GLN A 138 8.39 -16.35 7.86
C GLN A 138 7.92 -14.93 7.60
N LEU A 139 6.71 -14.61 8.05
CA LEU A 139 6.14 -13.27 7.90
C LEU A 139 6.93 -12.24 8.70
N GLN A 140 7.21 -12.50 9.96
CA GLN A 140 8.01 -11.63 10.84
C GLN A 140 9.43 -11.44 10.33
N SER A 141 10.10 -12.51 9.89
CA SER A 141 11.44 -12.43 9.30
C SER A 141 11.47 -11.57 8.04
N THR A 142 10.45 -11.70 7.18
CA THR A 142 10.32 -10.88 5.96
C THR A 142 10.11 -9.41 6.29
N ILE A 143 9.23 -9.10 7.24
CA ILE A 143 8.98 -7.73 7.71
C ILE A 143 10.27 -7.10 8.26
N GLN A 144 10.98 -7.81 9.13
CA GLN A 144 12.25 -7.33 9.71
C GLN A 144 13.31 -7.05 8.63
N THR A 145 13.41 -7.93 7.64
CA THR A 145 14.35 -7.75 6.52
C THR A 145 14.03 -6.49 5.71
N ILE A 146 12.75 -6.25 5.40
CA ILE A 146 12.33 -5.06 4.65
C ILE A 146 12.59 -3.79 5.45
N ILE A 147 12.26 -3.78 6.75
CA ILE A 147 12.52 -2.65 7.65
C ILE A 147 14.01 -2.33 7.68
N GLN A 148 14.89 -3.35 7.81
CA GLN A 148 16.33 -3.13 7.80
C GLN A 148 16.83 -2.52 6.48
N ILE A 149 16.28 -2.96 5.35
CA ILE A 149 16.61 -2.38 4.02
C ILE A 149 16.14 -0.92 3.95
N GLU A 150 14.95 -0.61 4.44
CA GLU A 150 14.43 0.77 4.47
C GLU A 150 15.25 1.68 5.38
N ASP A 151 15.72 1.18 6.53
CA ASP A 151 16.59 1.96 7.41
C ASP A 151 17.95 2.26 6.75
N ASN A 152 18.51 1.28 6.06
CA ASN A 152 19.76 1.49 5.30
C ASN A 152 19.58 2.52 4.15
N LEU A 153 18.40 2.58 3.51
CA LEU A 153 18.12 3.56 2.46
C LEU A 153 18.16 5.01 2.96
N LYS A 154 17.88 5.25 4.24
CA LYS A 154 17.91 6.60 4.83
C LYS A 154 19.34 7.14 5.00
N GLU A 155 20.34 6.25 4.98
CA GLU A 155 21.74 6.59 5.14
C GLU A 155 22.48 6.82 3.79
N ILE A 156 21.81 6.55 2.67
CA ILE A 156 22.34 6.75 1.31
C ILE A 156 21.88 8.08 0.74
#